data_2c4689934d84631ef267d4c2431888bc
#
_entry.id   2c4689934d84631ef267d4c2431888bc
#
_cell.length_a   1.000
_cell.length_b   1.000
_cell.length_c   1.000
_cell.angle_alpha   90.00
_cell.angle_beta   90.00
_cell.angle_gamma   90.00
#
_symmetry.space_group_name_H-M   'P 1'
#
loop_
_entity.id
_entity.type
_entity.pdbx_description
1 polymer ?
#
loop_
_entity_poly.entity_id
_entity_poly.type
_entity_poly.pdbx_seq_one_letter_code
_entity_poly.pdbx_strand_id
1 'polypeptide(L)'
;LERDDERWRELYPHATAEDEARIARMLSSWAGSQLAERVRGLQGVTVELPFAFAVDDVLIRGRFDLYHRGADGSALVVDYKTNVLGDRTPDELVERSYGHQVAIYALAALLGGATSVDITYAFLDRPDAVVVRSFTSGDLDSLRDGVRASMAPILEGRFLPRPGPWCNECPALDLLCAGPALPS
;
A
#
# COMPACT_ATOMS: atom_id res chain seq x y z
N LEU A 1 -20.07 -8.20 -3.69
CA LEU A 1 -20.19 -7.24 -2.59
C LEU A 1 -21.53 -6.52 -2.78
N GLU A 2 -22.56 -7.00 -2.09
CA GLU A 2 -23.79 -6.23 -1.95
C GLU A 2 -23.43 -4.98 -1.16
N ARG A 3 -23.80 -3.87 -1.72
CA ARG A 3 -23.58 -2.53 -1.19
C ARG A 3 -24.45 -2.36 0.04
N ASP A 4 -23.86 -2.42 1.23
CA ASP A 4 -24.55 -1.99 2.45
C ASP A 4 -24.46 -0.45 2.50
N ASP A 5 -25.29 0.18 1.62
CA ASP A 5 -25.28 1.62 1.37
C ASP A 5 -25.67 2.46 2.60
N GLU A 6 -26.31 1.84 3.61
CA GLU A 6 -26.70 2.53 4.82
C GLU A 6 -25.55 2.56 5.84
N ARG A 7 -24.86 1.44 6.01
CA ARG A 7 -23.80 1.29 7.02
C ARG A 7 -22.59 2.18 6.78
N TRP A 8 -22.16 2.36 5.52
CA TRP A 8 -21.01 3.22 5.28
C TRP A 8 -21.36 4.71 5.51
N ARG A 9 -22.60 5.15 5.27
CA ARG A 9 -23.07 6.50 5.59
C ARG A 9 -23.10 6.78 7.09
N GLU A 10 -23.43 5.79 7.90
CA GLU A 10 -23.29 5.89 9.36
C GLU A 10 -21.82 6.06 9.79
N LEU A 11 -20.90 5.37 9.13
CA LEU A 11 -19.46 5.45 9.42
C LEU A 11 -18.84 6.75 8.92
N TYR A 12 -19.34 7.32 7.84
CA TYR A 12 -18.82 8.52 7.18
C TYR A 12 -19.91 9.58 6.97
N PRO A 13 -20.47 10.15 8.03
CA PRO A 13 -21.62 11.06 7.96
C PRO A 13 -21.32 12.38 7.26
N HIS A 14 -20.03 12.70 7.03
CA HIS A 14 -19.59 13.92 6.35
C HIS A 14 -19.24 13.70 4.87
N ALA A 15 -19.41 12.47 4.35
CA ALA A 15 -19.16 12.22 2.95
C ALA A 15 -20.14 12.98 2.07
N THR A 16 -19.61 13.61 1.03
CA THR A 16 -20.39 14.36 0.06
C THR A 16 -20.95 13.46 -1.04
N ALA A 17 -21.90 13.97 -1.82
CA ALA A 17 -22.38 13.26 -3.02
C ALA A 17 -21.26 13.03 -4.05
N GLU A 18 -20.24 13.89 -4.07
CA GLU A 18 -19.07 13.73 -4.93
C GLU A 18 -18.18 12.56 -4.45
N ASP A 19 -17.98 12.42 -3.15
CA ASP A 19 -17.27 11.29 -2.55
C ASP A 19 -17.99 9.98 -2.86
N GLU A 20 -19.31 9.94 -2.72
CA GLU A 20 -20.14 8.80 -3.06
C GLU A 20 -19.98 8.41 -4.53
N ALA A 21 -20.08 9.36 -5.41
CA ALA A 21 -19.94 9.13 -6.85
C ALA A 21 -18.53 8.63 -7.20
N ARG A 22 -17.49 9.18 -6.55
CA ARG A 22 -16.10 8.75 -6.72
C ARG A 22 -15.89 7.32 -6.27
N ILE A 23 -16.36 6.97 -5.09
CA ILE A 23 -16.29 5.59 -4.55
C ILE A 23 -17.03 4.63 -5.48
N ALA A 24 -18.23 4.97 -5.93
CA ALA A 24 -19.01 4.14 -6.83
C ALA A 24 -18.28 3.88 -8.16
N ARG A 25 -17.63 4.90 -8.74
CA ARG A 25 -16.81 4.73 -9.94
C ARG A 25 -15.63 3.80 -9.70
N MET A 26 -14.87 4.00 -8.61
CA MET A 26 -13.73 3.16 -8.26
C MET A 26 -14.13 1.69 -8.08
N LEU A 27 -15.22 1.43 -7.36
CA LEU A 27 -15.73 0.08 -7.14
C LEU A 27 -16.19 -0.58 -8.45
N SER A 28 -16.90 0.16 -9.31
CA SER A 28 -17.35 -0.35 -10.62
C SER A 28 -16.18 -0.64 -11.54
N SER A 29 -15.18 0.25 -11.59
CA SER A 29 -13.96 0.07 -12.38
C SER A 29 -13.17 -1.15 -11.89
N TRP A 30 -12.99 -1.26 -10.56
CA TRP A 30 -12.34 -2.43 -9.97
C TRP A 30 -13.08 -3.73 -10.33
N ALA A 31 -14.39 -3.78 -10.13
CA ALA A 31 -15.18 -4.99 -10.37
C ALA A 31 -15.11 -5.49 -11.81
N GLY A 32 -14.90 -4.61 -12.79
CA GLY A 32 -14.72 -4.94 -14.20
C GLY A 32 -13.28 -5.22 -14.63
N SER A 33 -12.29 -5.06 -13.73
CA SER A 33 -10.87 -5.22 -14.08
C SER A 33 -10.44 -6.68 -14.20
N GLN A 34 -9.39 -6.93 -14.98
CA GLN A 34 -8.76 -8.25 -15.12
C GLN A 34 -8.20 -8.77 -13.79
N LEU A 35 -7.64 -7.87 -12.96
CA LEU A 35 -7.12 -8.25 -11.66
C LEU A 35 -8.24 -8.70 -10.71
N ALA A 36 -9.38 -8.03 -10.71
CA ALA A 36 -10.54 -8.45 -9.91
C ALA A 36 -11.11 -9.81 -10.40
N GLU A 37 -11.08 -10.08 -11.68
CA GLU A 37 -11.48 -11.38 -12.22
C GLU A 37 -10.50 -12.48 -11.75
N ARG A 38 -9.19 -12.22 -11.85
CA ARG A 38 -8.16 -13.13 -11.33
C ARG A 38 -8.36 -13.41 -9.85
N VAL A 39 -8.55 -12.37 -9.02
CA VAL A 39 -8.75 -12.51 -7.57
C VAL A 39 -9.99 -13.33 -7.23
N ARG A 40 -11.11 -13.13 -7.95
CA ARG A 40 -12.34 -13.92 -7.74
C ARG A 40 -12.18 -15.40 -8.05
N GLY A 41 -11.26 -15.76 -8.93
CA GLY A 41 -10.93 -17.17 -9.23
C GLY A 41 -10.01 -17.85 -8.20
N LEU A 42 -9.41 -17.10 -7.27
CA LEU A 42 -8.50 -17.66 -6.27
C LEU A 42 -9.28 -18.28 -5.09
N GLN A 43 -8.75 -19.40 -4.58
CA GLN A 43 -9.26 -20.03 -3.35
C GLN A 43 -8.38 -19.61 -2.16
N GLY A 44 -9.00 -19.40 -0.98
CA GLY A 44 -8.23 -19.09 0.24
C GLY A 44 -7.65 -17.68 0.27
N VAL A 45 -8.31 -16.72 -0.40
CA VAL A 45 -7.96 -15.30 -0.29
C VAL A 45 -8.30 -14.79 1.09
N THR A 46 -7.38 -14.08 1.73
CA THR A 46 -7.56 -13.40 3.00
C THR A 46 -7.48 -11.90 2.78
N VAL A 47 -8.44 -11.15 3.28
CA VAL A 47 -8.43 -9.68 3.26
C VAL A 47 -8.02 -9.15 4.62
N GLU A 48 -7.38 -7.98 4.64
CA GLU A 48 -6.94 -7.32 5.86
C GLU A 48 -6.09 -8.23 6.78
N LEU A 49 -5.19 -9.04 6.17
CA LEU A 49 -4.33 -9.97 6.90
C LEU A 49 -3.22 -9.22 7.65
N PRO A 50 -3.22 -9.22 9.01
CA PRO A 50 -2.15 -8.60 9.76
C PRO A 50 -0.86 -9.42 9.67
N PHE A 51 0.27 -8.73 9.69
CA PHE A 51 1.59 -9.34 9.81
C PHE A 51 2.45 -8.63 10.84
N ALA A 52 3.43 -9.35 11.38
CA ALA A 52 4.50 -8.80 12.19
C ALA A 52 5.77 -9.62 12.01
N PHE A 53 6.91 -8.96 11.90
CA PHE A 53 8.24 -9.59 11.87
C PHE A 53 9.27 -8.63 12.44
N ALA A 54 10.45 -9.15 12.80
CA ALA A 54 11.54 -8.33 13.30
C ALA A 54 12.66 -8.20 12.25
N VAL A 55 13.22 -7.00 12.16
CA VAL A 55 14.52 -6.76 11.54
C VAL A 55 15.43 -6.21 12.62
N ASP A 56 16.47 -6.95 12.96
CA ASP A 56 17.29 -6.73 14.15
C ASP A 56 16.39 -6.64 15.41
N ASP A 57 16.46 -5.59 16.20
CA ASP A 57 15.64 -5.38 17.41
C ASP A 57 14.35 -4.58 17.15
N VAL A 58 14.03 -4.31 15.88
CA VAL A 58 12.85 -3.51 15.50
C VAL A 58 11.71 -4.40 15.06
N LEU A 59 10.58 -4.32 15.75
CA LEU A 59 9.34 -4.98 15.38
C LEU A 59 8.59 -4.15 14.32
N ILE A 60 8.44 -4.73 13.12
CA ILE A 60 7.67 -4.17 12.03
C ILE A 60 6.29 -4.82 12.03
N ARG A 61 5.24 -4.01 11.95
CA ARG A 61 3.85 -4.44 11.87
C ARG A 61 3.18 -3.81 10.66
N GLY A 62 2.27 -4.54 10.08
CA GLY A 62 1.45 -4.04 8.99
C GLY A 62 0.26 -4.95 8.71
N ARG A 63 -0.37 -4.69 7.59
CA ARG A 63 -1.53 -5.44 7.12
C ARG A 63 -1.49 -5.47 5.60
N PHE A 64 -1.76 -6.62 5.01
CA PHE A 64 -2.03 -6.74 3.59
C PHE A 64 -3.50 -6.45 3.35
N ASP A 65 -3.84 -5.63 2.37
CA ASP A 65 -5.24 -5.43 1.99
C ASP A 65 -5.84 -6.74 1.46
N LEU A 66 -5.07 -7.45 0.62
CA LEU A 66 -5.42 -8.78 0.15
C LEU A 66 -4.17 -9.65 0.07
N TYR A 67 -4.29 -10.86 0.57
CA TYR A 67 -3.26 -11.88 0.52
C TYR A 67 -3.83 -13.21 0.03
N HIS A 68 -3.10 -13.86 -0.85
CA HIS A 68 -3.38 -15.23 -1.28
C HIS A 68 -2.08 -16.04 -1.28
N ARG A 69 -2.18 -17.29 -0.84
CA ARG A 69 -1.09 -18.26 -0.93
C ARG A 69 -1.47 -19.41 -1.85
N GLY A 70 -0.71 -19.58 -2.92
CA GLY A 70 -0.85 -20.68 -3.85
C GLY A 70 -0.40 -22.02 -3.26
N ALA A 71 -0.91 -23.10 -3.80
CA ALA A 71 -0.51 -24.46 -3.41
C ALA A 71 0.97 -24.77 -3.74
N ASP A 72 1.56 -24.05 -4.68
CA ASP A 72 2.98 -24.10 -5.05
C ASP A 72 3.88 -23.30 -4.10
N GLY A 73 3.31 -22.67 -3.10
CA GLY A 73 4.01 -21.84 -2.12
C GLY A 73 4.23 -20.39 -2.57
N SER A 74 3.82 -20.01 -3.78
CA SER A 74 3.83 -18.62 -4.21
C SER A 74 2.83 -17.78 -3.41
N ALA A 75 3.06 -16.48 -3.30
CA ALA A 75 2.11 -15.55 -2.69
C ALA A 75 1.73 -14.43 -3.66
N LEU A 76 0.51 -13.95 -3.56
CA LEU A 76 0.03 -12.74 -4.18
C LEU A 76 -0.42 -11.78 -3.07
N VAL A 77 0.15 -10.58 -3.08
CA VAL A 77 -0.32 -9.44 -2.28
C VAL A 77 -0.93 -8.43 -3.23
N VAL A 78 -2.14 -7.98 -2.96
CA VAL A 78 -2.73 -6.84 -3.69
C VAL A 78 -2.94 -5.71 -2.69
N ASP A 79 -2.44 -4.53 -3.04
CA ASP A 79 -2.60 -3.30 -2.28
C ASP A 79 -3.39 -2.29 -3.12
N TYR A 80 -4.50 -1.81 -2.58
CA TYR A 80 -5.41 -0.91 -3.28
C TYR A 80 -5.01 0.54 -3.04
N LYS A 81 -4.88 1.30 -4.13
CA LYS A 81 -4.52 2.72 -4.09
C LYS A 81 -5.65 3.59 -4.64
N THR A 82 -6.07 4.56 -3.84
CA THR A 82 -7.10 5.56 -4.20
C THR A 82 -6.51 6.87 -4.74
N ASN A 83 -5.18 6.91 -4.91
CA ASN A 83 -4.50 8.09 -5.44
C ASN A 83 -4.97 8.40 -6.86
N VAL A 84 -5.21 9.67 -7.14
CA VAL A 84 -5.38 10.15 -8.50
C VAL A 84 -4.01 10.17 -9.18
N LEU A 85 -3.88 9.44 -10.28
CA LEU A 85 -2.60 9.35 -11.01
C LEU A 85 -2.26 10.64 -11.76
N GLY A 86 -3.27 11.34 -12.29
CA GLY A 86 -3.05 12.49 -13.16
C GLY A 86 -2.20 12.09 -14.37
N ASP A 87 -1.16 12.87 -14.68
CA ASP A 87 -0.24 12.61 -15.78
C ASP A 87 0.90 11.64 -15.44
N ARG A 88 0.98 11.19 -14.17
CA ARG A 88 2.02 10.26 -13.69
C ARG A 88 1.73 8.83 -14.13
N THR A 89 2.78 8.07 -14.36
CA THR A 89 2.65 6.63 -14.53
C THR A 89 2.49 5.95 -13.15
N PRO A 90 1.78 4.81 -13.09
CA PRO A 90 1.69 4.01 -11.86
C PRO A 90 3.07 3.59 -11.32
N ASP A 91 4.00 3.22 -12.21
CA ASP A 91 5.37 2.81 -11.86
C ASP A 91 6.14 3.93 -11.15
N GLU A 92 6.13 5.14 -11.70
CA GLU A 92 6.79 6.30 -11.08
C GLU A 92 6.22 6.59 -9.68
N LEU A 93 4.90 6.43 -9.51
CA LEU A 93 4.28 6.64 -8.21
C LEU A 93 4.68 5.55 -7.21
N VAL A 94 4.72 4.29 -7.62
CA VAL A 94 5.15 3.17 -6.76
C VAL A 94 6.61 3.35 -6.35
N GLU A 95 7.49 3.61 -7.29
CA GLU A 95 8.92 3.78 -7.02
C GLU A 95 9.17 4.94 -6.04
N ARG A 96 8.54 6.08 -6.28
CA ARG A 96 8.75 7.29 -5.50
C ARG A 96 8.12 7.26 -4.11
N SER A 97 6.94 6.64 -3.98
CA SER A 97 6.11 6.78 -2.77
C SER A 97 5.94 5.49 -1.98
N TYR A 98 6.11 4.32 -2.60
CA TYR A 98 5.79 3.03 -1.99
C TYR A 98 6.95 2.04 -1.95
N GLY A 99 8.17 2.44 -2.34
CA GLY A 99 9.34 1.54 -2.35
C GLY A 99 9.60 0.85 -1.01
N HIS A 100 9.43 1.55 0.12
CA HIS A 100 9.56 0.95 1.46
C HIS A 100 8.45 -0.06 1.76
N GLN A 101 7.21 0.23 1.34
CA GLN A 101 6.08 -0.66 1.52
C GLN A 101 6.26 -1.95 0.70
N VAL A 102 6.78 -1.84 -0.53
CA VAL A 102 7.13 -3.01 -1.36
C VAL A 102 8.07 -3.94 -0.62
N ALA A 103 9.17 -3.42 -0.07
CA ALA A 103 10.16 -4.22 0.65
C ALA A 103 9.60 -4.86 1.92
N ILE A 104 8.80 -4.12 2.69
CA ILE A 104 8.14 -4.62 3.91
C ILE A 104 7.14 -5.73 3.57
N TYR A 105 6.34 -5.56 2.54
CA TYR A 105 5.37 -6.58 2.12
C TYR A 105 6.06 -7.84 1.60
N ALA A 106 7.11 -7.68 0.79
CA ALA A 106 7.89 -8.81 0.31
C ALA A 106 8.51 -9.59 1.47
N LEU A 107 9.16 -8.91 2.42
CA LEU A 107 9.72 -9.55 3.62
C LEU A 107 8.65 -10.26 4.44
N ALA A 108 7.51 -9.63 4.68
CA ALA A 108 6.43 -10.23 5.48
C ALA A 108 5.93 -11.53 4.84
N ALA A 109 5.71 -11.55 3.52
CA ALA A 109 5.26 -12.74 2.81
C ALA A 109 6.32 -13.85 2.80
N LEU A 110 7.57 -13.52 2.49
CA LEU A 110 8.67 -14.48 2.41
C LEU A 110 9.02 -15.06 3.79
N LEU A 111 9.10 -14.24 4.84
CA LEU A 111 9.29 -14.69 6.22
C LEU A 111 8.10 -15.49 6.74
N GLY A 112 6.88 -15.21 6.24
CA GLY A 112 5.69 -16.02 6.44
C GLY A 112 5.71 -17.37 5.71
N GLY A 113 6.82 -17.69 5.03
CA GLY A 113 7.11 -18.97 4.38
C GLY A 113 6.73 -19.03 2.90
N ALA A 114 6.38 -17.91 2.23
CA ALA A 114 6.23 -17.92 0.79
C ALA A 114 7.57 -18.20 0.10
N THR A 115 7.56 -18.98 -0.99
CA THR A 115 8.75 -19.25 -1.82
C THR A 115 9.05 -18.11 -2.77
N SER A 116 7.98 -17.43 -3.23
CA SER A 116 8.01 -16.23 -4.04
C SER A 116 6.80 -15.37 -3.72
N VAL A 117 6.84 -14.08 -4.04
CA VAL A 117 5.72 -13.18 -3.85
C VAL A 117 5.64 -12.15 -4.96
N ASP A 118 4.43 -11.94 -5.47
CA ASP A 118 4.07 -10.81 -6.32
C ASP A 118 3.36 -9.74 -5.48
N ILE A 119 3.98 -8.57 -5.34
CA ILE A 119 3.35 -7.38 -4.74
C ILE A 119 2.71 -6.60 -5.85
N THR A 120 1.39 -6.52 -5.85
CA THR A 120 0.59 -5.91 -6.92
C THR A 120 -0.11 -4.66 -6.39
N TYR A 121 0.21 -3.50 -6.94
CA TYR A 121 -0.47 -2.24 -6.66
C TYR A 121 -1.60 -2.04 -7.67
N ALA A 122 -2.83 -1.93 -7.18
CA ALA A 122 -4.04 -1.72 -7.96
C ALA A 122 -4.56 -0.29 -7.75
N PHE A 123 -4.36 0.58 -8.73
CA PHE A 123 -4.87 1.95 -8.66
C PHE A 123 -6.34 1.98 -9.09
N LEU A 124 -7.25 2.23 -8.14
CA LEU A 124 -8.70 2.18 -8.37
C LEU A 124 -9.20 3.25 -9.34
N ASP A 125 -8.42 4.30 -9.56
CA ASP A 125 -8.67 5.32 -10.60
C ASP A 125 -8.45 4.75 -12.03
N ARG A 126 -7.47 3.83 -12.18
CA ARG A 126 -7.16 3.09 -13.43
C ARG A 126 -6.82 1.64 -13.11
N PRO A 127 -7.81 0.77 -12.82
CA PRO A 127 -7.59 -0.55 -12.24
C PRO A 127 -6.88 -1.55 -13.16
N ASP A 128 -6.79 -1.28 -14.47
CA ASP A 128 -6.02 -2.11 -15.41
C ASP A 128 -4.54 -1.69 -15.48
N ALA A 129 -4.19 -0.52 -14.91
CA ALA A 129 -2.82 -0.03 -14.82
C ALA A 129 -2.18 -0.53 -13.51
N VAL A 130 -1.93 -1.83 -13.42
CA VAL A 130 -1.32 -2.46 -12.23
C VAL A 130 0.19 -2.39 -12.29
N VAL A 131 0.84 -2.28 -11.12
CA VAL A 131 2.28 -2.40 -10.97
C VAL A 131 2.59 -3.64 -10.16
N VAL A 132 3.42 -4.52 -10.70
CA VAL A 132 3.84 -5.75 -10.02
C VAL A 132 5.33 -5.67 -9.71
N ARG A 133 5.68 -6.08 -8.49
CA ARG A 133 7.07 -6.30 -8.05
C ARG A 133 7.17 -7.71 -7.50
N SER A 134 8.05 -8.52 -8.11
CA SER A 134 8.21 -9.93 -7.79
C SER A 134 9.50 -10.17 -7.01
N PHE A 135 9.42 -10.99 -5.98
CA PHE A 135 10.54 -11.37 -5.13
C PHE A 135 10.52 -12.86 -4.83
N THR A 136 11.68 -13.40 -4.51
CA THR A 136 11.89 -14.79 -4.12
C THR A 136 12.62 -14.87 -2.78
N SER A 137 12.75 -16.04 -2.23
CA SER A 137 13.58 -16.28 -1.03
C SER A 137 15.04 -15.86 -1.19
N GLY A 138 15.54 -15.79 -2.43
CA GLY A 138 16.89 -15.29 -2.74
C GLY A 138 17.08 -13.80 -2.50
N ASP A 139 15.98 -13.04 -2.41
CA ASP A 139 16.01 -11.58 -2.23
C ASP A 139 15.97 -11.16 -0.73
N LEU A 140 15.84 -12.13 0.20
CA LEU A 140 15.63 -11.84 1.61
C LEU A 140 16.69 -10.94 2.23
N ASP A 141 17.97 -11.16 1.94
CA ASP A 141 19.04 -10.38 2.54
C ASP A 141 19.05 -8.96 1.99
N SER A 142 18.88 -8.77 0.69
CA SER A 142 18.81 -7.44 0.08
C SER A 142 17.58 -6.65 0.56
N LEU A 143 16.44 -7.32 0.73
CA LEU A 143 15.23 -6.70 1.28
C LEU A 143 15.43 -6.27 2.74
N ARG A 144 16.07 -7.12 3.57
CA ARG A 144 16.40 -6.77 4.96
C ARG A 144 17.33 -5.57 5.04
N ASP A 145 18.37 -5.54 4.20
CA ASP A 145 19.31 -4.44 4.16
C ASP A 145 18.63 -3.13 3.73
N GLY A 146 17.75 -3.18 2.75
CA GLY A 146 16.94 -2.04 2.31
C GLY A 146 16.03 -1.50 3.43
N VAL A 147 15.35 -2.38 4.16
CA VAL A 147 14.51 -2.00 5.29
C VAL A 147 15.36 -1.44 6.44
N ARG A 148 16.51 -2.06 6.77
CA ARG A 148 17.45 -1.57 7.77
C ARG A 148 17.96 -0.16 7.45
N ALA A 149 18.37 0.07 6.21
CA ALA A 149 18.81 1.38 5.75
C ALA A 149 17.69 2.45 5.87
N SER A 150 16.44 2.06 5.63
CA SER A 150 15.29 2.96 5.77
C SER A 150 14.97 3.31 7.22
N MET A 151 15.22 2.40 8.15
CA MET A 151 14.99 2.61 9.59
C MET A 151 16.13 3.37 10.28
N ALA A 152 17.35 3.30 9.75
CA ALA A 152 18.52 3.88 10.39
C ALA A 152 18.36 5.37 10.79
N PRO A 153 17.83 6.26 9.93
CA PRO A 153 17.60 7.66 10.33
C PRO A 153 16.65 7.81 11.52
N ILE A 154 15.61 6.95 11.58
CA ILE A 154 14.61 6.98 12.66
C ILE A 154 15.24 6.53 13.97
N LEU A 155 16.02 5.44 13.94
CA LEU A 155 16.72 4.90 15.12
C LEU A 155 17.79 5.84 15.65
N GLU A 156 18.39 6.63 14.78
CA GLU A 156 19.37 7.67 15.12
C GLU A 156 18.73 8.99 15.59
N GLY A 157 17.39 9.06 15.66
CA GLY A 157 16.67 10.27 16.04
C GLY A 157 16.73 11.39 14.99
N ARG A 158 17.04 11.05 13.74
CA ARG A 158 17.11 12.00 12.62
C ARG A 158 15.74 12.15 11.95
N PHE A 159 14.97 13.12 12.40
CA PHE A 159 13.64 13.45 11.85
C PHE A 159 13.70 14.75 11.08
N LEU A 160 14.40 14.74 9.94
CA LEU A 160 14.50 15.90 9.08
C LEU A 160 13.15 16.18 8.38
N PRO A 161 12.64 17.41 8.46
CA PRO A 161 11.45 17.80 7.73
C PRO A 161 11.67 17.65 6.22
N ARG A 162 10.62 17.22 5.52
CA ARG A 162 10.60 17.15 4.05
C ARG A 162 9.44 17.98 3.52
N PRO A 163 9.58 19.30 3.42
CA PRO A 163 8.53 20.16 2.89
C PRO A 163 8.18 19.77 1.44
N GLY A 164 6.90 19.85 1.09
CA GLY A 164 6.42 19.50 -0.24
C GLY A 164 4.95 19.92 -0.45
N PRO A 165 4.37 19.61 -1.61
CA PRO A 165 2.98 19.96 -1.91
C PRO A 165 1.95 19.43 -0.90
N TRP A 166 2.26 18.30 -0.25
CA TRP A 166 1.45 17.72 0.83
C TRP A 166 1.36 18.59 2.09
N CYS A 167 2.23 19.59 2.24
CA CYS A 167 2.15 20.51 3.38
C CYS A 167 0.89 21.38 3.35
N ASN A 168 0.34 21.68 2.17
CA ASN A 168 -0.82 22.54 2.02
C ASN A 168 -2.09 21.98 2.68
N GLU A 169 -2.19 20.66 2.81
CA GLU A 169 -3.33 19.96 3.42
C GLU A 169 -2.96 19.34 4.78
N CYS A 170 -1.77 19.63 5.29
CA CYS A 170 -1.27 19.05 6.53
C CYS A 170 -1.93 19.72 7.75
N PRO A 171 -2.61 18.97 8.63
CA PRO A 171 -3.25 19.56 9.81
C PRO A 171 -2.25 20.13 10.84
N ALA A 172 -0.96 19.83 10.70
CA ALA A 172 0.10 20.40 11.56
C ALA A 172 0.66 21.72 11.01
N LEU A 173 0.29 22.14 9.80
CA LEU A 173 0.77 23.38 9.22
C LEU A 173 0.30 24.55 10.09
N ASP A 174 1.19 25.50 10.35
CA ASP A 174 0.97 26.71 11.17
C ASP A 174 0.62 26.45 12.65
N LEU A 175 0.45 25.19 13.06
CA LEU A 175 0.22 24.83 14.46
C LEU A 175 1.49 24.27 15.13
N LEU A 176 2.10 23.28 14.51
CA LEU A 176 3.28 22.57 15.03
C LEU A 176 4.45 22.56 14.03
N CYS A 177 4.20 22.94 12.80
CA CYS A 177 5.16 22.88 11.71
C CYS A 177 5.06 24.11 10.81
N ALA A 178 6.20 24.74 10.52
CA ALA A 178 6.26 25.90 9.62
C ALA A 178 6.12 25.49 8.12
N GLY A 179 6.01 24.22 7.81
CA GLY A 179 5.81 23.73 6.44
C GLY A 179 6.96 24.13 5.50
N PRO A 180 6.63 24.67 4.30
CA PRO A 180 7.63 25.08 3.31
C PRO A 180 8.57 26.20 3.76
N ALA A 181 8.23 26.91 4.84
CA ALA A 181 9.09 27.96 5.41
C ALA A 181 10.26 27.41 6.27
N LEU A 182 10.31 26.09 6.50
CA LEU A 182 11.45 25.50 7.19
C LEU A 182 12.71 25.60 6.32
N PRO A 183 13.86 25.98 6.91
CA PRO A 183 15.12 25.94 6.17
C PRO A 183 15.43 24.50 5.75
N SER A 184 15.86 24.37 4.52
CA SER A 184 16.29 23.09 3.90
C SER A 184 17.59 22.56 4.52
#